data_70f49c53b25f8bd5ace2d7e5ab6f9c97
#
_entry.id   70f49c53b25f8bd5ace2d7e5ab6f9c97
#
_cell.length_a   1.000
_cell.length_b   1.000
_cell.length_c   1.000
_cell.angle_alpha   90.00
_cell.angle_beta   90.00
_cell.angle_gamma   90.00
#
_symmetry.space_group_name_H-M   'P 1'
#
loop_
_entity.id
_entity.type
_entity.pdbx_description
1 polymer ?
#
loop_
_entity_poly.entity_id
_entity_poly.type
_entity_poly.pdbx_seq_one_letter_code
_entity_poly.pdbx_strand_id
1 'polypeptide(L)'
;MQISGYTFRLFQSHPLANTSKNICDISSKSTICRLKDVIHIGFKWINDYKLLKNWQDFSALFYKHLKDTDTLDPFYFELLDSASQNWNKQNSKRVAIESYVKLLAHEGRLHNEFECFLCASSIKEDDISLLRAFLPTHKICSHTFGIKKSSLNELFQNKSTLFLNNNEVDRLWYILLEGL
;
A
#
# COMPACT_ATOMS: atom_id res chain seq x y z
N MET A 1 -10.71 32.08 -10.26
CA MET A 1 -10.63 31.13 -9.17
C MET A 1 -9.18 30.64 -9.12
N GLN A 2 -8.39 31.20 -8.21
CA GLN A 2 -6.98 30.81 -8.06
C GLN A 2 -6.94 29.51 -7.27
N ILE A 3 -6.52 28.43 -7.92
CA ILE A 3 -6.15 27.20 -7.24
C ILE A 3 -4.70 27.38 -6.83
N SER A 4 -4.50 27.68 -5.57
CA SER A 4 -3.21 27.80 -4.87
C SER A 4 -2.38 26.54 -5.10
N GLY A 5 -1.12 26.72 -5.51
CA GLY A 5 -0.16 25.71 -5.97
C GLY A 5 -0.10 24.42 -5.17
N TYR A 6 -0.76 23.41 -5.66
CA TYR A 6 -0.53 22.03 -5.24
C TYR A 6 0.56 21.43 -6.13
N THR A 7 1.66 21.05 -5.51
CA THR A 7 2.70 20.28 -6.17
C THR A 7 2.19 18.86 -6.34
N PHE A 8 1.63 18.53 -7.51
CA PHE A 8 1.23 17.15 -7.81
C PHE A 8 2.46 16.34 -8.20
N ARG A 9 2.70 15.28 -7.44
CA ARG A 9 3.72 14.29 -7.77
C ARG A 9 3.02 13.14 -8.48
N LEU A 10 3.07 13.15 -9.82
CA LEU A 10 2.43 12.12 -10.63
C LEU A 10 3.25 10.83 -10.61
N PHE A 11 2.65 9.75 -10.10
CA PHE A 11 3.08 8.40 -10.39
C PHE A 11 2.44 7.99 -11.73
N GLN A 12 3.09 8.31 -12.85
CA GLN A 12 2.59 7.86 -14.14
C GLN A 12 2.90 6.39 -14.40
N SER A 13 2.01 5.72 -15.16
CA SER A 13 2.00 4.31 -15.53
C SER A 13 3.17 3.83 -16.41
N HIS A 14 4.21 4.63 -16.61
CA HIS A 14 5.41 4.19 -17.31
C HIS A 14 6.34 3.47 -16.32
N PRO A 15 6.88 2.28 -16.65
CA PRO A 15 7.75 1.51 -15.74
C PRO A 15 8.90 2.30 -15.12
N LEU A 16 9.45 3.28 -15.87
CA LEU A 16 10.51 4.16 -15.40
C LEU A 16 10.00 5.36 -14.58
N ALA A 17 8.74 5.78 -14.75
CA ALA A 17 8.18 6.91 -14.02
C ALA A 17 7.79 6.57 -12.57
N ASN A 18 7.48 5.31 -12.29
CA ASN A 18 7.16 4.82 -10.95
C ASN A 18 8.37 4.74 -10.01
N THR A 19 9.57 4.93 -10.51
CA THR A 19 10.83 4.77 -9.76
C THR A 19 11.48 6.10 -9.42
N SER A 20 10.84 7.20 -9.78
CA SER A 20 11.37 8.54 -9.54
C SER A 20 10.30 9.47 -8.99
N LYS A 21 10.75 10.38 -8.14
CA LYS A 21 9.94 11.44 -7.60
C LYS A 21 10.02 12.62 -8.57
N ASN A 22 8.93 12.91 -9.26
CA ASN A 22 8.86 14.05 -10.18
C ASN A 22 8.12 15.20 -9.49
N ILE A 23 8.77 16.33 -9.36
CA ILE A 23 8.15 17.60 -8.96
C ILE A 23 7.82 18.33 -10.25
N CYS A 24 6.55 18.69 -10.44
CA CYS A 24 6.12 19.37 -11.66
C CYS A 24 5.04 20.40 -11.37
N ASP A 25 5.05 21.49 -12.13
CA ASP A 25 3.96 22.45 -12.17
C ASP A 25 2.93 22.03 -13.22
N ILE A 26 1.65 22.05 -12.85
CA ILE A 26 0.54 21.77 -13.75
C ILE A 26 -0.08 23.08 -14.20
N SER A 27 -0.04 23.35 -15.49
CA SER A 27 -0.72 24.51 -16.08
C SER A 27 -2.09 24.09 -16.62
N SER A 28 -3.17 24.62 -16.04
CA SER A 28 -4.56 24.23 -16.27
C SER A 28 -5.32 25.10 -17.28
N LYS A 29 -4.67 25.57 -18.37
CA LYS A 29 -5.37 26.33 -19.42
C LYS A 29 -6.04 25.47 -20.49
N SER A 30 -5.96 24.15 -20.38
CA SER A 30 -6.57 23.20 -21.33
C SER A 30 -7.12 22.00 -20.56
N THR A 31 -8.05 21.25 -21.17
CA THR A 31 -8.62 20.00 -20.67
C THR A 31 -7.55 18.90 -20.43
N ILE A 32 -6.36 19.08 -21.03
CA ILE A 32 -5.22 18.18 -20.83
C ILE A 32 -4.18 18.92 -20.02
N CYS A 33 -3.91 18.41 -18.82
CA CYS A 33 -2.84 18.91 -17.95
C CYS A 33 -1.48 18.67 -18.61
N ARG A 34 -0.64 19.69 -18.65
CA ARG A 34 0.74 19.59 -19.14
C ARG A 34 1.71 19.69 -17.97
N LEU A 35 2.66 18.77 -17.91
CA LEU A 35 3.76 18.85 -16.98
C LEU A 35 4.78 19.88 -17.44
N LYS A 36 5.19 20.77 -16.54
CA LYS A 36 6.28 21.74 -16.74
C LYS A 36 7.27 21.61 -15.60
N ASP A 37 8.51 21.94 -15.87
CA ASP A 37 9.58 22.07 -14.88
C ASP A 37 9.74 20.78 -14.01
N VAL A 38 9.83 19.64 -14.68
CA VAL A 38 9.97 18.33 -14.03
C VAL A 38 11.36 18.18 -13.45
N ILE A 39 11.44 18.04 -12.12
CA ILE A 39 12.68 17.69 -11.42
C ILE A 39 12.64 16.19 -11.12
N HIS A 40 13.60 15.45 -11.65
CA HIS A 40 13.74 14.03 -11.43
C HIS A 40 14.63 13.76 -10.22
N ILE A 41 14.07 13.16 -9.17
CA ILE A 41 14.79 12.73 -7.97
C ILE A 41 14.82 11.20 -7.96
N GLY A 42 15.97 10.63 -8.36
CA GLY A 42 16.17 9.18 -8.38
C GLY A 42 16.28 8.59 -6.97
N PHE A 43 15.82 7.36 -6.82
CA PHE A 43 16.02 6.57 -5.59
C PHE A 43 17.26 5.70 -5.69
N LYS A 44 18.03 5.57 -4.60
CA LYS A 44 19.24 4.74 -4.57
C LYS A 44 18.97 3.26 -4.86
N TRP A 45 17.77 2.78 -4.55
CA TRP A 45 17.36 1.39 -4.72
C TRP A 45 16.84 1.05 -6.13
N ILE A 46 16.79 2.02 -7.04
CA ILE A 46 16.29 1.81 -8.42
C ILE A 46 17.08 0.77 -9.21
N ASN A 47 18.36 0.61 -8.90
CA ASN A 47 19.24 -0.35 -9.55
C ASN A 47 19.14 -1.77 -8.97
N ASP A 48 18.39 -1.96 -7.89
CA ASP A 48 18.09 -3.29 -7.35
C ASP A 48 16.79 -3.79 -7.99
N TYR A 49 16.93 -4.81 -8.86
CA TYR A 49 15.80 -5.37 -9.60
C TYR A 49 14.68 -5.87 -8.69
N LYS A 50 15.00 -6.50 -7.54
CA LYS A 50 14.00 -7.02 -6.60
C LYS A 50 13.21 -5.90 -5.93
N LEU A 51 13.91 -4.86 -5.48
CA LEU A 51 13.27 -3.68 -4.88
C LEU A 51 12.42 -2.94 -5.91
N LEU A 52 12.93 -2.79 -7.13
CA LEU A 52 12.21 -2.17 -8.24
C LEU A 52 10.93 -2.94 -8.59
N LYS A 53 11.03 -4.27 -8.73
CA LYS A 53 9.87 -5.13 -9.03
C LYS A 53 8.81 -5.03 -7.95
N ASN A 54 9.21 -5.15 -6.68
CA ASN A 54 8.27 -5.02 -5.57
C ASN A 54 7.61 -3.64 -5.54
N TRP A 55 8.35 -2.57 -5.87
CA TRP A 55 7.79 -1.22 -5.96
C TRP A 55 6.76 -1.09 -7.08
N GLN A 56 7.06 -1.63 -8.25
CA GLN A 56 6.13 -1.62 -9.38
C GLN A 56 4.83 -2.37 -9.04
N ASP A 57 4.93 -3.55 -8.43
CA ASP A 57 3.77 -4.34 -8.02
C ASP A 57 2.94 -3.57 -6.97
N PHE A 58 3.60 -2.98 -5.97
CA PHE A 58 2.94 -2.19 -4.93
C PHE A 58 2.26 -0.93 -5.48
N SER A 59 2.95 -0.15 -6.31
CA SER A 59 2.40 1.08 -6.89
C SER A 59 1.26 0.81 -7.88
N ALA A 60 1.27 -0.34 -8.56
CA ALA A 60 0.19 -0.73 -9.47
C ALA A 60 -1.15 -0.94 -8.74
N LEU A 61 -1.14 -1.29 -7.45
CA LEU A 61 -2.36 -1.38 -6.63
C LEU A 61 -3.05 -0.02 -6.50
N PHE A 62 -2.27 1.03 -6.21
CA PHE A 62 -2.79 2.39 -6.10
C PHE A 62 -3.35 2.88 -7.43
N TYR A 63 -2.67 2.59 -8.55
CA TYR A 63 -3.19 2.95 -9.86
C TYR A 63 -4.55 2.31 -10.12
N LYS A 64 -4.71 1.02 -9.85
CA LYS A 64 -5.98 0.31 -10.03
C LYS A 64 -7.09 0.85 -9.11
N HIS A 65 -6.72 1.15 -7.86
CA HIS A 65 -7.66 1.61 -6.83
C HIS A 65 -8.13 3.05 -7.06
N LEU A 66 -7.24 3.93 -7.55
CA LEU A 66 -7.50 5.36 -7.67
C LEU A 66 -7.82 5.80 -9.11
N LYS A 67 -7.93 4.86 -10.04
CA LYS A 67 -8.01 5.13 -11.48
C LYS A 67 -9.15 6.08 -11.88
N ASP A 68 -10.30 5.97 -11.23
CA ASP A 68 -11.51 6.72 -11.60
C ASP A 68 -11.85 7.79 -10.54
N THR A 69 -10.86 8.23 -9.77
CA THR A 69 -11.01 9.24 -8.72
C THR A 69 -10.60 10.61 -9.24
N ASP A 70 -11.52 11.58 -9.24
CA ASP A 70 -11.26 12.94 -9.73
C ASP A 70 -10.39 13.78 -8.78
N THR A 71 -10.50 13.54 -7.48
CA THR A 71 -9.75 14.25 -6.43
C THR A 71 -9.11 13.27 -5.48
N LEU A 72 -7.81 13.42 -5.26
CA LEU A 72 -7.06 12.56 -4.35
C LEU A 72 -6.75 13.29 -3.05
N ASP A 73 -7.02 12.60 -1.93
CA ASP A 73 -6.56 13.04 -0.62
C ASP A 73 -5.02 13.08 -0.60
N PRO A 74 -4.40 14.12 -0.05
CA PRO A 74 -2.95 14.22 0.15
C PRO A 74 -2.33 13.00 0.83
N PHE A 75 -3.09 12.29 1.66
CA PHE A 75 -2.70 11.06 2.34
C PHE A 75 -2.07 10.03 1.40
N TYR A 76 -2.67 9.78 0.23
CA TYR A 76 -2.16 8.77 -0.72
C TYR A 76 -0.76 9.11 -1.22
N PHE A 77 -0.52 10.39 -1.46
CA PHE A 77 0.79 10.86 -1.85
C PHE A 77 1.80 10.70 -0.70
N GLU A 78 1.45 11.16 0.50
CA GLU A 78 2.31 11.09 1.68
C GLU A 78 2.65 9.64 2.05
N LEU A 79 1.69 8.73 1.91
CA LEU A 79 1.86 7.30 2.12
C LEU A 79 2.91 6.71 1.16
N LEU A 80 2.78 6.99 -0.14
CA LEU A 80 3.72 6.51 -1.15
C LEU A 80 5.09 7.17 -1.02
N ASP A 81 5.16 8.45 -0.69
CA ASP A 81 6.41 9.16 -0.46
C ASP A 81 7.16 8.55 0.73
N SER A 82 6.48 8.36 1.85
CA SER A 82 7.03 7.70 3.04
C SER A 82 7.50 6.27 2.75
N ALA A 83 6.69 5.50 2.02
CA ALA A 83 7.07 4.14 1.61
C ALA A 83 8.34 4.14 0.76
N SER A 84 8.44 5.03 -0.23
CA SER A 84 9.59 5.15 -1.13
C SER A 84 10.90 5.47 -0.41
N GLN A 85 10.84 6.33 0.60
CA GLN A 85 11.99 6.72 1.42
C GLN A 85 12.49 5.62 2.35
N ASN A 86 11.61 4.68 2.72
CA ASN A 86 11.93 3.56 3.59
C ASN A 86 12.17 2.24 2.84
N TRP A 87 11.97 2.22 1.51
CA TRP A 87 11.92 1.02 0.68
C TRP A 87 13.16 0.13 0.74
N ASN A 88 14.33 0.72 0.93
CA ASN A 88 15.62 0.02 1.06
C ASN A 88 16.23 0.07 2.46
N LYS A 89 15.55 0.71 3.42
CA LYS A 89 16.03 0.76 4.81
C LYS A 89 15.66 -0.50 5.60
N GLN A 90 14.63 -1.19 5.13
CA GLN A 90 14.17 -2.47 5.65
C GLN A 90 13.65 -3.35 4.51
N ASN A 91 13.13 -4.53 4.82
CA ASN A 91 12.52 -5.39 3.80
C ASN A 91 11.34 -4.65 3.13
N SER A 92 11.41 -4.45 1.80
CA SER A 92 10.42 -3.70 1.01
C SER A 92 9.00 -4.26 1.14
N LYS A 93 8.83 -5.59 1.31
CA LYS A 93 7.52 -6.19 1.54
C LYS A 93 6.92 -5.77 2.90
N ARG A 94 7.75 -5.59 3.93
CA ARG A 94 7.31 -5.07 5.24
C ARG A 94 6.84 -3.63 5.10
N VAL A 95 7.59 -2.78 4.40
CA VAL A 95 7.19 -1.39 4.11
C VAL A 95 5.85 -1.35 3.38
N ALA A 96 5.67 -2.22 2.38
CA ALA A 96 4.43 -2.31 1.62
C ALA A 96 3.24 -2.73 2.50
N ILE A 97 3.41 -3.76 3.34
CA ILE A 97 2.36 -4.26 4.24
C ILE A 97 1.96 -3.19 5.25
N GLU A 98 2.92 -2.51 5.89
CA GLU A 98 2.67 -1.42 6.84
C GLU A 98 1.92 -0.26 6.16
N SER A 99 2.32 0.08 4.94
CA SER A 99 1.66 1.12 4.14
C SER A 99 0.24 0.71 3.74
N TYR A 100 0.05 -0.56 3.38
CA TYR A 100 -1.26 -1.10 3.03
C TYR A 100 -2.23 -1.10 4.21
N VAL A 101 -1.77 -1.45 5.40
CA VAL A 101 -2.60 -1.37 6.63
C VAL A 101 -2.95 0.07 6.96
N LYS A 102 -2.03 1.03 6.77
CA LYS A 102 -2.32 2.47 6.91
C LYS A 102 -3.40 2.91 5.93
N LEU A 103 -3.32 2.43 4.68
CA LEU A 103 -4.32 2.71 3.65
C LEU A 103 -5.70 2.17 4.05
N LEU A 104 -5.79 0.89 4.42
CA LEU A 104 -7.05 0.27 4.86
C LEU A 104 -7.64 1.00 6.08
N ALA A 105 -6.80 1.44 7.02
CA ALA A 105 -7.25 2.21 8.19
C ALA A 105 -7.77 3.59 7.80
N HIS A 106 -7.11 4.29 6.88
CA HIS A 106 -7.53 5.60 6.38
C HIS A 106 -8.91 5.52 5.68
N GLU A 107 -9.12 4.47 4.91
CA GLU A 107 -10.38 4.23 4.18
C GLU A 107 -11.49 3.62 5.04
N GLY A 108 -11.24 3.38 6.33
CA GLY A 108 -12.21 2.74 7.21
C GLY A 108 -12.48 1.26 6.87
N ARG A 109 -11.57 0.59 6.17
CA ARG A 109 -11.69 -0.79 5.69
C ARG A 109 -10.87 -1.80 6.51
N LEU A 110 -10.16 -1.34 7.53
CA LEU A 110 -9.39 -2.22 8.41
C LEU A 110 -10.29 -2.84 9.49
N HIS A 111 -10.48 -4.14 9.42
CA HIS A 111 -11.28 -4.90 10.38
C HIS A 111 -10.43 -5.33 11.58
N ASN A 112 -10.48 -4.56 12.66
CA ASN A 112 -9.75 -4.85 13.90
C ASN A 112 -10.49 -5.82 14.83
N GLU A 113 -11.79 -5.98 14.63
CA GLU A 113 -12.64 -6.92 15.35
C GLU A 113 -12.53 -8.28 14.66
N PHE A 114 -11.73 -9.18 15.15
CA PHE A 114 -11.52 -10.48 14.50
C PHE A 114 -12.82 -11.31 14.42
N GLU A 115 -13.71 -10.85 13.56
CA GLU A 115 -14.91 -11.54 13.13
C GLU A 115 -14.67 -12.17 11.75
N CYS A 116 -15.09 -13.39 11.58
CA CYS A 116 -14.86 -14.13 10.33
C CYS A 116 -15.74 -13.56 9.20
N PHE A 117 -15.12 -13.05 8.16
CA PHE A 117 -15.82 -12.50 6.99
C PHE A 117 -16.70 -13.53 6.26
N LEU A 118 -16.39 -14.84 6.36
CA LEU A 118 -17.14 -15.90 5.67
C LEU A 118 -18.34 -16.42 6.44
N CYS A 119 -18.27 -16.50 7.77
CA CYS A 119 -19.38 -17.05 8.58
C CYS A 119 -19.92 -16.09 9.63
N ALA A 120 -19.45 -14.83 9.66
CA ALA A 120 -19.87 -13.77 10.56
C ALA A 120 -19.80 -14.13 12.06
N SER A 121 -18.90 -15.06 12.44
CA SER A 121 -18.70 -15.47 13.83
C SER A 121 -17.37 -14.98 14.34
N SER A 122 -17.30 -14.67 15.65
CA SER A 122 -16.07 -14.23 16.30
C SER A 122 -14.98 -15.30 16.24
N ILE A 123 -13.76 -14.90 15.86
CA ILE A 123 -12.59 -15.76 15.79
C ILE A 123 -11.94 -15.84 17.16
N LYS A 124 -12.10 -17.01 17.81
CA LYS A 124 -11.56 -17.28 19.16
C LYS A 124 -10.19 -17.94 19.14
N GLU A 125 -9.81 -18.49 17.99
CA GLU A 125 -8.55 -19.18 17.76
C GLU A 125 -7.36 -18.21 17.83
N ASP A 126 -6.19 -18.75 18.19
CA ASP A 126 -4.94 -17.97 18.21
C ASP A 126 -4.39 -17.68 16.82
N ASP A 127 -4.75 -18.49 15.82
CA ASP A 127 -4.34 -18.34 14.43
C ASP A 127 -5.51 -17.82 13.58
N ILE A 128 -5.31 -16.69 12.94
CA ILE A 128 -6.29 -16.04 12.06
C ILE A 128 -5.78 -16.10 10.63
N SER A 129 -6.63 -16.53 9.73
CA SER A 129 -6.38 -16.44 8.29
C SER A 129 -6.86 -15.10 7.75
N LEU A 130 -6.18 -14.59 6.74
CA LEU A 130 -6.56 -13.37 6.05
C LEU A 130 -6.86 -13.66 4.58
N LEU A 131 -7.89 -13.01 4.06
CA LEU A 131 -8.22 -12.93 2.65
C LEU A 131 -7.82 -11.57 2.08
N ARG A 132 -8.14 -11.34 0.80
CA ARG A 132 -7.99 -10.05 0.12
C ARG A 132 -8.46 -8.90 1.02
N ALA A 133 -7.80 -7.76 0.94
CA ALA A 133 -8.02 -6.59 1.78
C ALA A 133 -7.82 -6.86 3.30
N PHE A 134 -7.04 -7.90 3.64
CA PHE A 134 -6.78 -8.33 5.01
C PHE A 134 -8.03 -8.64 5.83
N LEU A 135 -9.09 -9.13 5.15
CA LEU A 135 -10.32 -9.55 5.81
C LEU A 135 -10.07 -10.81 6.66
N PRO A 136 -10.35 -10.76 7.98
CA PRO A 136 -10.09 -11.89 8.86
C PRO A 136 -11.06 -13.04 8.63
N THR A 137 -10.57 -14.28 8.72
CA THR A 137 -11.37 -15.50 8.61
C THR A 137 -10.84 -16.60 9.52
N HIS A 138 -11.74 -17.54 9.89
CA HIS A 138 -11.27 -18.78 10.49
C HIS A 138 -10.43 -19.57 9.47
N LYS A 139 -9.39 -20.20 9.94
CA LYS A 139 -8.55 -21.08 9.12
C LYS A 139 -9.36 -22.19 8.43
N ILE A 140 -10.36 -22.71 9.13
CA ILE A 140 -11.25 -23.77 8.60
C ILE A 140 -12.20 -23.22 7.52
N CYS A 141 -12.60 -21.95 7.59
CA CYS A 141 -13.50 -21.35 6.61
C CYS A 141 -12.80 -21.01 5.28
N SER A 142 -11.56 -20.54 5.36
CA SER A 142 -10.79 -20.11 4.17
C SER A 142 -9.85 -21.19 3.63
N HIS A 143 -9.59 -22.25 4.40
CA HIS A 143 -8.60 -23.29 4.08
C HIS A 143 -7.20 -22.74 3.80
N THR A 144 -6.88 -21.57 4.40
CA THR A 144 -5.59 -20.91 4.25
C THR A 144 -4.79 -20.94 5.55
N PHE A 145 -3.55 -20.52 5.48
CA PHE A 145 -2.67 -20.51 6.66
C PHE A 145 -3.01 -19.36 7.61
N GLY A 146 -3.02 -19.67 8.91
CA GLY A 146 -3.19 -18.70 9.95
C GLY A 146 -1.90 -17.92 10.29
N ILE A 147 -2.08 -16.72 10.77
CA ILE A 147 -1.06 -15.88 11.40
C ILE A 147 -1.51 -15.66 12.84
N LYS A 148 -0.55 -15.62 13.78
CA LYS A 148 -0.88 -15.43 15.19
C LYS A 148 -1.67 -14.14 15.42
N LYS A 149 -2.75 -14.26 16.17
CA LYS A 149 -3.63 -13.13 16.53
C LYS A 149 -2.86 -11.97 17.18
N SER A 150 -1.88 -12.28 18.04
CA SER A 150 -1.02 -11.26 18.66
C SER A 150 -0.20 -10.47 17.64
N SER A 151 0.38 -11.14 16.64
CA SER A 151 1.15 -10.48 15.57
C SER A 151 0.26 -9.63 14.65
N LEU A 152 -0.97 -10.08 14.37
CA LEU A 152 -1.95 -9.31 13.61
C LEU A 152 -2.47 -8.11 14.40
N ASN A 153 -2.70 -8.26 15.71
CA ASN A 153 -3.05 -7.14 16.57
C ASN A 153 -1.99 -6.04 16.52
N GLU A 154 -0.72 -6.41 16.63
CA GLU A 154 0.40 -5.47 16.55
C GLU A 154 0.43 -4.78 15.18
N LEU A 155 0.27 -5.54 14.11
CA LEU A 155 0.21 -5.00 12.75
C LEU A 155 -0.96 -4.02 12.59
N PHE A 156 -2.16 -4.35 13.06
CA PHE A 156 -3.36 -3.54 12.83
C PHE A 156 -3.43 -2.32 13.76
N GLN A 157 -2.97 -2.43 15.01
CA GLN A 157 -2.97 -1.32 15.96
C GLN A 157 -1.78 -0.38 15.75
N ASN A 158 -0.56 -0.94 15.72
CA ASN A 158 0.67 -0.16 15.70
C ASN A 158 1.27 0.01 14.29
N LYS A 159 0.62 -0.56 13.25
CA LYS A 159 1.10 -0.50 11.85
C LYS A 159 2.53 -1.04 11.70
N SER A 160 2.87 -2.06 12.52
CA SER A 160 4.21 -2.61 12.61
C SER A 160 4.24 -4.09 12.24
N THR A 161 5.20 -4.47 11.41
CA THR A 161 5.46 -5.85 10.99
C THR A 161 6.51 -6.55 11.87
N LEU A 162 6.92 -5.96 12.98
CA LEU A 162 8.04 -6.42 13.81
C LEU A 162 7.86 -7.87 14.30
N PHE A 163 6.64 -8.24 14.70
CA PHE A 163 6.31 -9.56 15.24
C PHE A 163 5.96 -10.61 14.18
N LEU A 164 6.01 -10.24 12.91
CA LEU A 164 5.81 -11.17 11.80
C LEU A 164 7.13 -11.82 11.41
N ASN A 165 7.14 -13.14 11.24
CA ASN A 165 8.26 -13.83 10.62
C ASN A 165 8.27 -13.64 9.08
N ASN A 166 9.36 -14.03 8.42
CA ASN A 166 9.51 -13.78 6.98
C ASN A 166 8.48 -14.55 6.13
N ASN A 167 8.07 -15.76 6.55
CA ASN A 167 7.05 -16.53 5.83
C ASN A 167 5.68 -15.84 5.94
N GLU A 168 5.34 -15.28 7.09
CA GLU A 168 4.11 -14.51 7.28
C GLU A 168 4.12 -13.23 6.44
N VAL A 169 5.27 -12.53 6.39
CA VAL A 169 5.45 -11.35 5.53
C VAL A 169 5.27 -11.70 4.05
N ASP A 170 5.86 -12.80 3.60
CA ASP A 170 5.70 -13.24 2.21
C ASP A 170 4.23 -13.56 1.88
N ARG A 171 3.51 -14.19 2.79
CA ARG A 171 2.07 -14.47 2.63
C ARG A 171 1.24 -13.20 2.58
N LEU A 172 1.44 -12.29 3.52
CA LEU A 172 0.74 -11.00 3.53
C LEU A 172 1.02 -10.19 2.27
N TRP A 173 2.24 -10.29 1.74
CA TRP A 173 2.60 -9.69 0.46
C TRP A 173 1.76 -10.27 -0.69
N TYR A 174 1.58 -11.59 -0.77
CA TYR A 174 0.74 -12.19 -1.81
C TYR A 174 -0.72 -11.79 -1.68
N ILE A 175 -1.28 -11.78 -0.47
CA ILE A 175 -2.65 -11.32 -0.21
C ILE A 175 -2.81 -9.84 -0.62
N LEU A 176 -1.83 -8.99 -0.29
CA LEU A 176 -1.80 -7.59 -0.69
C LEU A 176 -1.86 -7.43 -2.22
N LEU A 177 -1.14 -8.27 -2.97
CA LEU A 177 -1.15 -8.24 -4.43
C LEU A 177 -2.48 -8.65 -5.07
N GLU A 178 -3.37 -9.32 -4.36
CA GLU A 178 -4.74 -9.60 -4.81
C GLU A 178 -5.57 -8.31 -4.95
N GLY A 179 -5.11 -7.23 -4.35
CA GLY A 179 -5.68 -5.89 -4.47
C GLY A 179 -6.53 -5.45 -3.28
N LEU A 180 -7.08 -4.27 -3.45
CA LEU A 180 -7.96 -3.58 -2.50
C LEU A 180 -9.42 -3.95 -2.70
#